data_90775d02720916167f10fb0215c571ac
#
_entry.id   90775d02720916167f10fb0215c571ac
#
_cell.length_a   1.000
_cell.length_b   1.000
_cell.length_c   1.000
_cell.angle_alpha   90.00
_cell.angle_beta   90.00
_cell.angle_gamma   90.00
#
_symmetry.space_group_name_H-M   'P 1'
#
loop_
_entity.id
_entity.type
_entity.pdbx_description
1 polymer ?
#
loop_
_entity_poly.entity_id
_entity_poly.type
_entity_poly.pdbx_seq_one_letter_code
_entity_poly.pdbx_strand_id
1 'polypeptide(L)'
;MFTVVAVVRLLWQAERDPSVRALLDPLMDHREGKEDDEERKKIASFLAKRGLEQEAVLRVLGVLQTNGVTSRSAGGLPQAHALYPVFSITNHRCVANTRHGREGEAFCLIATVNIAKGSEITTSYNSPSLGSIARRPQFRNLWHFDCTCARCADPAELGTLASALTCSSCPGHFLPQKPLDLDSDWGCARCSCQFALAIHSVVELGVEPPCRTRRRRR
;
A
#
# COMPACT_ATOMS: atom_id res chain seq x y z
N MET A 1 -0.41 -19.74 8.41
CA MET A 1 -1.55 -20.66 8.55
C MET A 1 -2.85 -20.11 7.94
N PHE A 2 -3.27 -18.89 8.24
CA PHE A 2 -4.50 -18.28 7.69
C PHE A 2 -4.54 -18.19 6.16
N THR A 3 -3.41 -17.85 5.53
CA THR A 3 -3.31 -17.76 4.06
C THR A 3 -3.59 -19.08 3.37
N VAL A 4 -3.04 -20.20 3.88
CA VAL A 4 -3.26 -21.55 3.32
C VAL A 4 -4.75 -21.92 3.36
N VAL A 5 -5.42 -21.67 4.50
CA VAL A 5 -6.85 -21.93 4.63
C VAL A 5 -7.68 -21.09 3.66
N ALA A 6 -7.34 -19.82 3.50
CA ALA A 6 -8.04 -18.93 2.57
C ALA A 6 -7.87 -19.40 1.11
N VAL A 7 -6.67 -19.79 0.71
CA VAL A 7 -6.39 -20.35 -0.64
C VAL A 7 -7.22 -21.58 -0.92
N VAL A 8 -7.17 -22.57 -0.03
CA VAL A 8 -7.92 -23.82 -0.20
C VAL A 8 -9.41 -23.54 -0.29
N ARG A 9 -9.93 -22.66 0.57
CA ARG A 9 -11.35 -22.32 0.60
C ARG A 9 -11.80 -21.62 -0.69
N LEU A 10 -11.01 -20.67 -1.19
CA LEU A 10 -11.33 -19.97 -2.44
C LEU A 10 -11.27 -20.89 -3.65
N LEU A 11 -10.26 -21.74 -3.76
CA LEU A 11 -10.18 -22.75 -4.83
C LEU A 11 -11.37 -23.68 -4.80
N TRP A 12 -11.71 -24.22 -3.63
CA TRP A 12 -12.86 -25.10 -3.45
C TRP A 12 -14.19 -24.44 -3.81
N GLN A 13 -14.36 -23.14 -3.43
CA GLN A 13 -15.56 -22.38 -3.78
C GLN A 13 -15.62 -22.09 -5.28
N ALA A 14 -14.52 -21.67 -5.90
CA ALA A 14 -14.46 -21.36 -7.33
C ALA A 14 -14.68 -22.59 -8.22
N GLU A 15 -14.32 -23.79 -7.75
CA GLU A 15 -14.58 -25.03 -8.45
C GLU A 15 -16.07 -25.39 -8.45
N ARG A 16 -16.80 -25.08 -7.38
CA ARG A 16 -18.21 -25.45 -7.16
C ARG A 16 -19.19 -24.39 -7.59
N ASP A 17 -18.76 -23.13 -7.61
CA ASP A 17 -19.62 -21.99 -7.92
C ASP A 17 -18.97 -21.11 -9.00
N PRO A 18 -19.46 -21.18 -10.25
CA PRO A 18 -18.97 -20.33 -11.34
C PRO A 18 -19.07 -18.83 -11.05
N SER A 19 -19.99 -18.38 -10.19
CA SER A 19 -20.10 -16.96 -9.83
C SER A 19 -18.92 -16.50 -8.99
N VAL A 20 -18.41 -17.34 -8.09
CA VAL A 20 -17.17 -17.05 -7.33
C VAL A 20 -15.98 -16.96 -8.27
N ARG A 21 -15.88 -17.86 -9.25
CA ARG A 21 -14.83 -17.81 -10.26
C ARG A 21 -14.88 -16.53 -11.06
N ALA A 22 -16.05 -16.14 -11.55
CA ALA A 22 -16.25 -14.91 -12.31
C ALA A 22 -15.87 -13.65 -11.50
N LEU A 23 -15.97 -13.67 -10.16
CA LEU A 23 -15.52 -12.60 -9.30
C LEU A 23 -14.01 -12.58 -9.08
N LEU A 24 -13.33 -13.73 -9.17
CA LEU A 24 -11.88 -13.83 -8.99
C LEU A 24 -11.11 -13.53 -10.27
N ASP A 25 -11.66 -13.90 -11.43
CA ASP A 25 -10.98 -13.81 -12.73
C ASP A 25 -10.51 -12.39 -13.10
N PRO A 26 -11.24 -11.29 -12.84
CA PRO A 26 -10.78 -9.94 -13.15
C PRO A 26 -9.79 -9.37 -12.13
N LEU A 27 -9.55 -10.04 -10.98
CA LEU A 27 -8.68 -9.49 -9.95
C LEU A 27 -7.20 -9.68 -10.29
N MET A 28 -6.41 -8.63 -10.06
CA MET A 28 -4.97 -8.64 -10.28
C MET A 28 -4.28 -9.54 -9.27
N ASP A 29 -3.33 -10.36 -9.75
CA ASP A 29 -2.53 -11.27 -8.92
C ASP A 29 -1.06 -10.87 -8.81
N HIS A 30 -0.59 -9.93 -9.63
CA HIS A 30 0.76 -9.37 -9.64
C HIS A 30 1.84 -10.45 -9.43
N ARG A 31 1.81 -11.49 -10.26
CA ARG A 31 2.79 -12.59 -10.18
C ARG A 31 4.12 -12.24 -10.81
N GLU A 32 4.13 -11.37 -11.79
CA GLU A 32 5.33 -10.91 -12.48
C GLU A 32 6.32 -10.29 -11.50
N GLY A 33 7.59 -10.69 -11.58
CA GLY A 33 8.65 -10.22 -10.68
C GLY A 33 8.62 -10.83 -9.27
N LYS A 34 7.78 -11.85 -9.04
CA LYS A 34 7.71 -12.59 -7.77
C LYS A 34 8.01 -14.09 -7.95
N GLU A 35 8.69 -14.44 -9.02
CA GLU A 35 9.08 -15.83 -9.31
C GLU A 35 10.00 -16.39 -8.21
N ASP A 36 10.71 -15.55 -7.47
CA ASP A 36 11.62 -15.92 -6.38
C ASP A 36 11.01 -15.85 -4.98
N ASP A 37 9.68 -15.61 -4.87
CA ASP A 37 9.00 -15.61 -3.58
C ASP A 37 8.95 -17.03 -2.99
N GLU A 38 9.92 -17.32 -2.14
CA GLU A 38 10.10 -18.63 -1.51
C GLU A 38 8.93 -19.06 -0.63
N GLU A 39 8.20 -18.11 -0.03
CA GLU A 39 7.02 -18.44 0.77
C GLU A 39 5.87 -18.91 -0.13
N ARG A 40 5.64 -18.21 -1.25
CA ARG A 40 4.65 -18.64 -2.25
C ARG A 40 4.96 -20.03 -2.81
N LYS A 41 6.23 -20.28 -3.19
CA LYS A 41 6.69 -21.58 -3.69
C LYS A 41 6.45 -22.69 -2.67
N LYS A 42 6.78 -22.45 -1.40
CA LYS A 42 6.56 -23.42 -0.31
C LYS A 42 5.08 -23.74 -0.14
N ILE A 43 4.21 -22.74 -0.12
CA ILE A 43 2.76 -22.94 0.00
C ILE A 43 2.24 -23.70 -1.23
N ALA A 44 2.61 -23.29 -2.44
CA ALA A 44 2.16 -23.96 -3.67
C ALA A 44 2.62 -25.40 -3.74
N SER A 45 3.89 -25.69 -3.45
CA SER A 45 4.42 -27.06 -3.40
C SER A 45 3.74 -27.91 -2.32
N PHE A 46 3.48 -27.34 -1.14
CA PHE A 46 2.77 -28.04 -0.06
C PHE A 46 1.35 -28.43 -0.47
N LEU A 47 0.64 -27.55 -1.16
CA LEU A 47 -0.74 -27.79 -1.62
C LEU A 47 -0.78 -28.70 -2.86
N ALA A 48 0.19 -28.59 -3.77
CA ALA A 48 0.32 -29.47 -4.92
C ALA A 48 0.48 -30.93 -4.53
N LYS A 49 1.24 -31.24 -3.47
CA LYS A 49 1.37 -32.59 -2.90
C LYS A 49 0.04 -33.14 -2.35
N ARG A 50 -0.99 -32.34 -2.24
CA ARG A 50 -2.34 -32.68 -1.77
C ARG A 50 -3.39 -32.63 -2.88
N GLY A 51 -2.93 -32.61 -4.14
CA GLY A 51 -3.79 -32.72 -5.31
C GLY A 51 -4.36 -31.38 -5.83
N LEU A 52 -3.91 -30.21 -5.30
CA LEU A 52 -4.30 -28.93 -5.89
C LEU A 52 -3.35 -28.56 -7.04
N GLU A 53 -3.91 -27.95 -8.08
CA GLU A 53 -3.14 -27.49 -9.23
C GLU A 53 -2.27 -26.31 -8.82
N GLN A 54 -0.94 -26.40 -9.07
CA GLN A 54 0.06 -25.45 -8.56
C GLN A 54 -0.15 -24.04 -9.10
N GLU A 55 -0.48 -23.88 -10.38
CA GLU A 55 -0.71 -22.61 -11.03
C GLU A 55 -1.94 -21.90 -10.45
N ALA A 56 -3.03 -22.64 -10.21
CA ALA A 56 -4.22 -22.12 -9.57
C ALA A 56 -3.94 -21.64 -8.11
N VAL A 57 -3.11 -22.38 -7.38
CA VAL A 57 -2.67 -21.98 -6.04
C VAL A 57 -1.88 -20.69 -6.09
N LEU A 58 -0.89 -20.56 -7.00
CA LEU A 58 -0.07 -19.36 -7.15
C LEU A 58 -0.92 -18.15 -7.53
N ARG A 59 -1.89 -18.34 -8.45
CA ARG A 59 -2.83 -17.29 -8.82
C ARG A 59 -3.65 -16.79 -7.64
N VAL A 60 -4.28 -17.69 -6.89
CA VAL A 60 -5.12 -17.32 -5.73
C VAL A 60 -4.28 -16.68 -4.62
N LEU A 61 -3.04 -17.14 -4.42
CA LEU A 61 -2.09 -16.48 -3.52
C LEU A 61 -1.84 -15.02 -3.94
N GLY A 62 -1.58 -14.80 -5.23
CA GLY A 62 -1.38 -13.46 -5.78
C GLY A 62 -2.60 -12.56 -5.59
N VAL A 63 -3.79 -13.07 -5.93
CA VAL A 63 -5.07 -12.36 -5.74
C VAL A 63 -5.27 -11.97 -4.27
N LEU A 64 -5.05 -12.90 -3.34
CA LEU A 64 -5.18 -12.63 -1.90
C LEU A 64 -4.17 -11.60 -1.38
N GLN A 65 -2.93 -11.67 -1.83
CA GLN A 65 -1.88 -10.72 -1.41
C GLN A 65 -2.15 -9.30 -1.92
N THR A 66 -2.69 -9.19 -3.13
CA THR A 66 -2.96 -7.89 -3.76
C THR A 66 -4.29 -7.29 -3.29
N ASN A 67 -5.33 -8.12 -3.17
CA ASN A 67 -6.71 -7.65 -2.97
C ASN A 67 -7.31 -8.04 -1.61
N GLY A 68 -6.60 -8.87 -0.85
CA GLY A 68 -7.12 -9.37 0.43
C GLY A 68 -7.08 -8.33 1.54
N VAL A 69 -8.04 -8.42 2.43
CA VAL A 69 -8.14 -7.60 3.65
C VAL A 69 -7.87 -8.47 4.86
N THR A 70 -6.94 -8.04 5.69
CA THR A 70 -6.66 -8.71 6.96
C THR A 70 -7.57 -8.16 8.05
N SER A 71 -8.46 -9.00 8.56
CA SER A 71 -9.23 -8.69 9.76
C SER A 71 -8.33 -8.82 10.99
N ARG A 72 -8.46 -7.87 11.93
CA ARG A 72 -7.72 -7.88 13.19
C ARG A 72 -8.68 -7.99 14.37
N SER A 73 -8.22 -8.65 15.44
CA SER A 73 -8.92 -8.67 16.74
C SER A 73 -8.84 -7.30 17.41
N ALA A 74 -9.60 -7.11 18.49
CA ALA A 74 -9.51 -5.93 19.35
C ALA A 74 -8.09 -5.72 19.91
N GLY A 75 -7.30 -6.79 20.07
CA GLY A 75 -5.88 -6.75 20.44
C GLY A 75 -4.90 -6.54 19.28
N GLY A 76 -5.39 -6.24 18.05
CA GLY A 76 -4.55 -5.98 16.89
C GLY A 76 -3.97 -7.22 16.20
N LEU A 77 -4.22 -8.42 16.73
CA LEU A 77 -3.74 -9.66 16.12
C LEU A 77 -4.56 -10.02 14.88
N PRO A 78 -3.91 -10.52 13.79
CA PRO A 78 -4.61 -11.00 12.61
C PRO A 78 -5.55 -12.15 12.99
N GLN A 79 -6.83 -12.05 12.62
CA GLN A 79 -7.84 -13.09 12.85
C GLN A 79 -8.22 -13.85 11.60
N ALA A 80 -8.28 -13.15 10.46
CA ALA A 80 -8.66 -13.74 9.20
C ALA A 80 -8.07 -12.94 8.04
N HIS A 81 -7.86 -13.62 6.92
CA HIS A 81 -7.59 -13.01 5.64
C HIS A 81 -8.80 -13.28 4.75
N ALA A 82 -9.42 -12.22 4.25
CA ALA A 82 -10.66 -12.30 3.48
C ALA A 82 -10.54 -11.51 2.19
N LEU A 83 -11.27 -11.96 1.17
CA LEU A 83 -11.42 -11.27 -0.11
C LEU A 83 -12.84 -10.72 -0.21
N TYR A 84 -12.94 -9.45 -0.54
CA TYR A 84 -14.20 -8.75 -0.80
C TYR A 84 -14.17 -8.23 -2.24
N PRO A 85 -14.63 -9.00 -3.25
CA PRO A 85 -14.41 -8.67 -4.66
C PRO A 85 -14.91 -7.28 -5.06
N VAL A 86 -16.08 -6.86 -4.58
CA VAL A 86 -16.63 -5.52 -4.86
C VAL A 86 -15.77 -4.41 -4.25
N PHE A 87 -15.19 -4.64 -3.07
CA PHE A 87 -14.22 -3.70 -2.48
C PHE A 87 -12.91 -3.67 -3.25
N SER A 88 -12.46 -4.82 -3.72
CA SER A 88 -11.16 -4.97 -4.42
C SER A 88 -11.09 -4.23 -5.77
N ILE A 89 -12.24 -3.87 -6.36
CA ILE A 89 -12.28 -3.04 -7.58
C ILE A 89 -12.17 -1.53 -7.29
N THR A 90 -12.18 -1.10 -6.03
CA THR A 90 -12.02 0.33 -5.70
C THR A 90 -10.56 0.74 -5.77
N ASN A 91 -10.26 1.81 -6.49
CA ASN A 91 -8.90 2.32 -6.64
C ASN A 91 -8.43 3.12 -5.41
N HIS A 92 -7.11 3.24 -5.31
CA HIS A 92 -6.48 4.03 -4.26
C HIS A 92 -6.48 5.54 -4.55
N ARG A 93 -6.79 6.34 -3.51
CA ARG A 93 -6.35 7.74 -3.39
C ARG A 93 -5.88 8.01 -1.98
N CYS A 94 -4.79 8.80 -1.82
CA CYS A 94 -4.33 9.21 -0.48
C CYS A 94 -5.31 10.15 0.24
N VAL A 95 -6.12 10.89 -0.53
CA VAL A 95 -7.31 11.61 -0.06
C VAL A 95 -8.50 10.98 -0.76
N ALA A 96 -8.98 9.90 -0.19
CA ALA A 96 -10.09 9.12 -0.73
C ALA A 96 -11.43 9.77 -0.42
N ASN A 97 -12.44 9.53 -1.26
CA ASN A 97 -13.80 9.99 -1.02
C ASN A 97 -14.65 8.99 -0.23
N THR A 98 -14.07 7.82 0.08
CA THR A 98 -14.67 6.86 1.01
C THR A 98 -13.68 6.42 2.09
N ARG A 99 -14.20 5.92 3.18
CA ARG A 99 -13.49 5.07 4.15
C ARG A 99 -14.14 3.71 4.18
N HIS A 100 -13.37 2.69 4.50
CA HIS A 100 -13.92 1.37 4.74
C HIS A 100 -14.12 1.12 6.24
N GLY A 101 -15.06 0.26 6.56
CA GLY A 101 -15.38 -0.13 7.92
C GLY A 101 -16.14 -1.44 7.94
N ARG A 102 -16.50 -1.89 9.14
CA ARG A 102 -17.34 -3.07 9.34
C ARG A 102 -18.59 -2.68 10.10
N GLU A 103 -19.71 -3.24 9.66
CA GLU A 103 -20.99 -3.22 10.38
C GLU A 103 -21.44 -4.67 10.57
N GLY A 104 -21.27 -5.20 11.78
CA GLY A 104 -21.41 -6.62 12.02
C GLY A 104 -20.40 -7.43 11.19
N GLU A 105 -20.89 -8.31 10.33
CA GLU A 105 -20.08 -9.11 9.42
C GLU A 105 -19.88 -8.44 8.04
N ALA A 106 -20.63 -7.40 7.72
CA ALA A 106 -20.52 -6.69 6.46
C ALA A 106 -19.27 -5.80 6.42
N PHE A 107 -18.58 -5.80 5.29
CA PHE A 107 -17.51 -4.87 4.99
C PHE A 107 -18.09 -3.73 4.15
N CYS A 108 -18.07 -2.51 4.68
CA CYS A 108 -18.75 -1.36 4.11
C CYS A 108 -17.80 -0.30 3.60
N LEU A 109 -18.12 0.30 2.44
CA LEU A 109 -17.56 1.56 1.98
C LEU A 109 -18.50 2.69 2.39
N ILE A 110 -17.97 3.64 3.14
CA ILE A 110 -18.74 4.76 3.71
C ILE A 110 -18.21 6.04 3.07
N ALA A 111 -19.07 6.77 2.35
CA ALA A 111 -18.72 8.07 1.77
C ALA A 111 -18.32 9.07 2.87
N THR A 112 -17.21 9.77 2.67
CA THR A 112 -16.69 10.80 3.57
C THR A 112 -17.01 12.21 3.08
N VAL A 113 -17.38 12.32 1.81
CA VAL A 113 -17.78 13.54 1.11
C VAL A 113 -18.93 13.22 0.15
N ASN A 114 -19.60 14.25 -0.37
CA ASN A 114 -20.57 14.06 -1.45
C ASN A 114 -19.85 13.58 -2.71
N ILE A 115 -20.29 12.46 -3.27
CA ILE A 115 -19.75 11.85 -4.49
C ILE A 115 -20.74 12.09 -5.61
N ALA A 116 -20.35 12.88 -6.62
CA ALA A 116 -21.20 13.16 -7.76
C ALA A 116 -21.39 11.91 -8.63
N LYS A 117 -22.53 11.81 -9.30
CA LYS A 117 -22.81 10.74 -10.27
C LYS A 117 -21.70 10.69 -11.34
N GLY A 118 -21.15 9.52 -11.59
CA GLY A 118 -20.06 9.30 -12.56
C GLY A 118 -18.66 9.56 -12.01
N SER A 119 -18.53 10.04 -10.76
CA SER A 119 -17.23 10.14 -10.10
C SER A 119 -16.73 8.78 -9.65
N GLU A 120 -15.42 8.59 -9.75
CA GLU A 120 -14.76 7.39 -9.25
C GLU A 120 -14.90 7.27 -7.71
N ILE A 121 -15.25 6.08 -7.24
CA ILE A 121 -15.24 5.75 -5.82
C ILE A 121 -13.85 5.25 -5.46
N THR A 122 -13.20 5.93 -4.51
CA THR A 122 -11.82 5.63 -4.11
C THR A 122 -11.73 5.39 -2.62
N THR A 123 -10.77 4.52 -2.23
CA THR A 123 -10.43 4.25 -0.83
C THR A 123 -8.93 4.43 -0.58
N SER A 124 -8.52 4.53 0.67
CA SER A 124 -7.09 4.52 1.00
C SER A 124 -6.66 3.10 1.33
N TYR A 125 -5.61 2.60 0.62
CA TYR A 125 -5.09 1.25 0.83
C TYR A 125 -4.21 1.13 2.08
N ASN A 126 -3.68 2.25 2.57
CA ASN A 126 -2.91 2.31 3.81
C ASN A 126 -3.39 3.43 4.74
N SER A 127 -2.81 3.52 5.92
CA SER A 127 -3.19 4.55 6.89
C SER A 127 -2.99 5.95 6.33
N PRO A 128 -4.00 6.83 6.37
CA PRO A 128 -3.87 8.23 5.93
C PRO A 128 -2.91 9.05 6.80
N SER A 129 -2.53 8.57 8.00
CA SER A 129 -1.55 9.22 8.87
C SER A 129 -0.10 8.99 8.42
N LEU A 130 0.15 8.01 7.56
CA LEU A 130 1.49 7.78 7.03
C LEU A 130 1.92 8.90 6.08
N GLY A 131 3.18 9.31 6.17
CA GLY A 131 3.82 10.22 5.23
C GLY A 131 4.14 9.56 3.88
N SER A 132 4.41 10.36 2.84
CA SER A 132 4.69 9.88 1.48
C SER A 132 5.90 8.95 1.42
N ILE A 133 6.92 9.20 2.25
CA ILE A 133 8.11 8.33 2.38
C ILE A 133 7.73 6.90 2.74
N ALA A 134 6.78 6.72 3.65
CA ALA A 134 6.34 5.41 4.10
C ALA A 134 5.28 4.79 3.18
N ARG A 135 4.36 5.61 2.62
CA ARG A 135 3.26 5.14 1.77
C ARG A 135 3.72 4.64 0.41
N ARG A 136 4.54 5.46 -0.30
CA ARG A 136 4.87 5.20 -1.71
C ARG A 136 5.66 3.91 -1.94
N PRO A 137 6.66 3.56 -1.11
CA PRO A 137 7.28 2.24 -1.18
C PRO A 137 6.30 1.10 -0.98
N GLN A 138 5.31 1.25 -0.08
CA GLN A 138 4.27 0.24 0.10
C GLN A 138 3.41 0.04 -1.14
N PHE A 139 3.03 1.13 -1.85
CA PHE A 139 2.28 1.01 -3.10
C PHE A 139 3.05 0.24 -4.17
N ARG A 140 4.34 0.51 -4.34
CA ARG A 140 5.20 -0.24 -5.26
C ARG A 140 5.32 -1.71 -4.88
N ASN A 141 5.58 -1.98 -3.61
CA ASN A 141 5.89 -3.33 -3.15
C ASN A 141 4.66 -4.23 -3.06
N LEU A 142 3.51 -3.68 -2.63
CA LEU A 142 2.31 -4.47 -2.37
C LEU A 142 1.32 -4.45 -3.54
N TRP A 143 1.19 -3.31 -4.22
CA TRP A 143 0.18 -3.10 -5.27
C TRP A 143 0.76 -2.72 -6.63
N HIS A 144 2.09 -2.63 -6.77
CA HIS A 144 2.84 -2.43 -8.01
C HIS A 144 2.43 -1.17 -8.80
N PHE A 145 2.15 -0.06 -8.11
CA PHE A 145 1.90 1.23 -8.75
C PHE A 145 2.57 2.39 -8.01
N ASP A 146 2.76 3.50 -8.72
CA ASP A 146 3.21 4.78 -8.17
C ASP A 146 2.03 5.73 -8.05
N CYS A 147 1.72 6.16 -6.82
CA CYS A 147 0.67 7.13 -6.59
C CYS A 147 1.13 8.55 -6.97
N THR A 148 0.41 9.19 -7.89
CA THR A 148 0.68 10.55 -8.37
C THR A 148 -0.41 11.56 -7.97
N CYS A 149 -1.25 11.22 -6.97
CA CYS A 149 -2.33 12.09 -6.52
C CYS A 149 -1.81 13.42 -5.96
N ALA A 150 -2.69 14.41 -5.83
CA ALA A 150 -2.34 15.76 -5.35
C ALA A 150 -1.56 15.74 -4.03
N ARG A 151 -1.91 14.85 -3.08
CA ARG A 151 -1.16 14.73 -1.82
C ARG A 151 0.27 14.20 -2.02
N CYS A 152 0.47 13.26 -2.93
CA CYS A 152 1.80 12.73 -3.22
C CYS A 152 2.66 13.68 -4.05
N ALA A 153 2.04 14.53 -4.87
CA ALA A 153 2.72 15.53 -5.68
C ALA A 153 3.07 16.82 -4.91
N ASP A 154 2.47 17.03 -3.75
CA ASP A 154 2.75 18.17 -2.89
C ASP A 154 3.86 17.83 -1.88
N PRO A 155 4.98 18.57 -1.87
CA PRO A 155 6.06 18.36 -0.91
C PRO A 155 5.62 18.50 0.55
N ALA A 156 4.60 19.35 0.83
CA ALA A 156 4.01 19.53 2.16
C ALA A 156 2.86 18.57 2.46
N GLU A 157 2.53 17.65 1.53
CA GLU A 157 1.45 16.69 1.63
C GLU A 157 0.09 17.31 2.01
N LEU A 158 -0.30 18.38 1.31
CA LEU A 158 -1.48 19.21 1.57
C LEU A 158 -1.46 19.85 2.97
N GLY A 159 -0.28 20.28 3.41
CA GLY A 159 -0.07 20.94 4.69
C GLY A 159 -0.01 19.99 5.90
N THR A 160 -0.14 18.67 5.69
CA THR A 160 -0.03 17.70 6.81
C THR A 160 1.39 17.54 7.31
N LEU A 161 2.40 17.82 6.47
CA LEU A 161 3.83 17.68 6.77
C LEU A 161 4.21 16.29 7.28
N ALA A 162 3.43 15.25 6.90
CA ALA A 162 3.53 13.90 7.50
C ALA A 162 4.89 13.20 7.22
N SER A 163 5.61 13.63 6.17
CA SER A 163 6.98 13.16 5.89
C SER A 163 8.04 14.20 6.22
N ALA A 164 7.65 15.40 6.69
CA ALA A 164 8.60 16.49 6.90
C ALA A 164 9.57 16.16 8.04
N LEU A 165 10.83 16.56 7.88
CA LEU A 165 11.87 16.41 8.90
C LEU A 165 12.23 17.78 9.45
N THR A 166 12.50 17.86 10.75
CA THR A 166 12.89 19.12 11.40
C THR A 166 14.27 19.56 10.89
N CYS A 167 14.40 20.85 10.57
CA CYS A 167 15.70 21.41 10.20
C CYS A 167 16.55 21.67 11.45
N SER A 168 17.79 21.16 11.46
CA SER A 168 18.73 21.37 12.57
C SER A 168 19.28 22.81 12.67
N SER A 169 19.11 23.64 11.62
CA SER A 169 19.70 24.97 11.54
C SER A 169 18.67 26.11 11.66
N CYS A 170 17.38 25.81 11.57
CA CYS A 170 16.32 26.81 11.71
C CYS A 170 14.99 26.14 12.08
N PRO A 171 13.97 26.88 12.54
CA PRO A 171 12.66 26.30 12.86
C PRO A 171 11.82 26.02 11.60
N GLY A 172 12.44 25.51 10.53
CA GLY A 172 11.82 25.08 9.29
C GLY A 172 11.81 23.55 9.17
N HIS A 173 11.27 23.07 8.06
CA HIS A 173 11.18 21.66 7.75
C HIS A 173 11.90 21.34 6.45
N PHE A 174 12.57 20.22 6.37
CA PHE A 174 13.03 19.62 5.13
C PHE A 174 11.86 18.97 4.41
N LEU A 175 11.72 19.28 3.14
CA LEU A 175 10.71 18.74 2.23
C LEU A 175 11.39 18.19 0.98
N PRO A 176 10.82 17.17 0.32
CA PRO A 176 11.35 16.64 -0.93
C PRO A 176 11.27 17.69 -2.03
N GLN A 177 12.35 17.90 -2.79
CA GLN A 177 12.36 18.85 -3.90
C GLN A 177 11.57 18.35 -5.11
N LYS A 178 11.51 17.05 -5.28
CA LYS A 178 10.70 16.35 -6.28
C LYS A 178 9.84 15.28 -5.59
N PRO A 179 8.65 15.60 -5.10
CA PRO A 179 7.85 14.71 -4.24
C PRO A 179 7.51 13.36 -4.87
N LEU A 180 7.43 13.30 -6.21
CA LEU A 180 7.13 12.07 -6.94
C LEU A 180 8.39 11.22 -7.23
N ASP A 181 9.57 11.72 -6.93
CA ASP A 181 10.83 11.00 -7.03
C ASP A 181 11.25 10.54 -5.64
N LEU A 182 11.35 9.21 -5.46
CA LEU A 182 11.73 8.64 -4.16
C LEU A 182 13.20 8.91 -3.80
N ASP A 183 14.03 9.18 -4.79
CA ASP A 183 15.46 9.49 -4.62
C ASP A 183 15.73 11.00 -4.62
N SER A 184 14.67 11.82 -4.51
CA SER A 184 14.75 13.27 -4.49
C SER A 184 15.61 13.80 -3.36
N ASP A 185 16.43 14.81 -3.67
CA ASP A 185 17.05 15.65 -2.63
C ASP A 185 15.97 16.37 -1.79
N TRP A 186 16.34 16.65 -0.55
CA TRP A 186 15.49 17.38 0.40
C TRP A 186 16.07 18.75 0.69
N GLY A 187 15.22 19.76 0.69
CA GLY A 187 15.57 21.14 0.98
C GLY A 187 14.75 21.70 2.14
N CYS A 188 15.40 22.51 2.97
CA CYS A 188 14.66 23.24 4.01
C CYS A 188 13.80 24.32 3.37
N ALA A 189 12.52 24.35 3.72
CA ALA A 189 11.56 25.35 3.22
C ALA A 189 11.87 26.78 3.72
N ARG A 190 12.77 26.95 4.72
CA ARG A 190 13.03 28.24 5.36
C ARG A 190 14.47 28.74 5.20
N CYS A 191 15.44 27.85 5.11
CA CYS A 191 16.85 28.19 4.90
C CYS A 191 17.44 27.46 3.71
N SER A 192 18.71 27.69 3.39
CA SER A 192 19.38 27.08 2.23
C SER A 192 19.95 25.67 2.50
N CYS A 193 19.65 25.08 3.64
CA CYS A 193 20.11 23.74 3.98
C CYS A 193 19.48 22.70 3.04
N GLN A 194 20.29 21.76 2.56
CA GLN A 194 19.88 20.66 1.72
C GLN A 194 20.60 19.38 2.16
N PHE A 195 20.00 18.23 1.93
CA PHE A 195 20.67 16.94 2.05
C PHE A 195 20.14 15.96 1.00
N ALA A 196 21.00 15.04 0.60
CA ALA A 196 20.60 13.91 -0.21
C ALA A 196 20.08 12.81 0.71
N LEU A 197 18.88 12.34 0.44
CA LEU A 197 18.25 11.28 1.21
C LEU A 197 18.21 10.02 0.38
N ALA A 198 18.98 9.00 0.79
CA ALA A 198 18.65 7.64 0.40
C ALA A 198 17.48 7.20 1.30
N ILE A 199 16.28 7.11 0.75
CA ILE A 199 15.03 6.78 1.49
C ILE A 199 15.18 5.55 2.39
N HIS A 200 15.93 4.55 1.96
CA HIS A 200 16.22 3.36 2.75
C HIS A 200 16.91 3.65 4.10
N SER A 201 17.70 4.72 4.16
CA SER A 201 18.47 5.06 5.38
C SER A 201 17.65 5.79 6.45
N VAL A 202 16.58 6.50 6.08
CA VAL A 202 15.80 7.30 7.04
C VAL A 202 14.70 6.50 7.72
N VAL A 203 14.13 5.53 7.02
CA VAL A 203 13.11 4.62 7.59
C VAL A 203 13.75 3.67 8.62
N GLU A 204 15.02 3.29 8.41
CA GLU A 204 15.72 2.33 9.27
C GLU A 204 16.45 2.97 10.46
N LEU A 205 16.86 4.23 10.40
CA LEU A 205 17.83 4.78 11.33
C LEU A 205 17.29 5.79 12.35
N GLY A 206 16.11 6.38 12.16
CA GLY A 206 15.58 7.43 13.05
C GLY A 206 16.54 8.61 13.26
N VAL A 207 17.46 8.86 12.33
CA VAL A 207 18.57 9.80 12.47
C VAL A 207 18.20 11.17 11.92
N GLU A 208 18.46 12.23 12.68
CA GLU A 208 18.37 13.61 12.18
C GLU A 208 19.40 13.84 11.06
N PRO A 209 18.95 14.29 9.86
CA PRO A 209 19.85 14.49 8.74
C PRO A 209 20.81 15.68 9.00
N PRO A 210 22.10 15.53 8.71
CA PRO A 210 23.06 16.61 8.84
C PRO A 210 22.80 17.71 7.82
N CYS A 211 22.66 18.96 8.26
CA CYS A 211 22.57 20.10 7.38
C CYS A 211 23.86 20.28 6.56
N ARG A 212 23.79 20.13 5.24
CA ARG A 212 24.86 20.55 4.33
C ARG A 212 24.48 21.88 3.71
N THR A 213 25.09 22.98 4.19
CA THR A 213 24.98 24.28 3.52
C THR A 213 25.71 24.21 2.17
N ARG A 214 25.04 24.59 1.07
CA ARG A 214 25.76 24.84 -0.20
C ARG A 214 26.78 25.95 0.06
N ARG A 215 28.08 25.61 0.08
CA ARG A 215 29.12 26.66 -0.02
C ARG A 215 28.87 27.41 -1.35
N ARG A 216 28.44 28.67 -1.26
CA ARG A 216 28.48 29.56 -2.42
C ARG A 216 29.95 29.59 -2.89
N ARG A 217 30.25 29.01 -4.04
CA ARG A 217 31.50 29.32 -4.74
C ARG A 217 31.43 30.81 -5.09
N ARG A 218 32.28 31.59 -4.46
CA ARG A 218 32.58 32.96 -4.92
C ARG A 218 33.34 32.88 -6.24
#